data_13920aab488581ee4f84ed08a8b338d3
#
_entry.id   13920aab488581ee4f84ed08a8b338d3
#
_cell.length_a   1.000
_cell.length_b   1.000
_cell.length_c   1.000
_cell.angle_alpha   90.00
_cell.angle_beta   90.00
_cell.angle_gamma   90.00
#
_symmetry.space_group_name_H-M   'P 1'
#
loop_
_entity.id
_entity.type
_entity.pdbx_description
1 polymer ?
#
loop_
_entity_poly.entity_id
_entity_poly.type
_entity_poly.pdbx_seq_one_letter_code
_entity_poly.pdbx_strand_id
1 'polypeptide(L)'
;MLNVLGFEKQVPYNAAKAFSIQLGVGEDYTLLNPIIALTITDFEMFPGNDRILSRYRLKEKDDLTDYSDDIELVFVELPKFKKTLDDLETLVDK
;
A
#
# COMPACT_ATOMS: atom_id res chain seq x y z
N MET A 1 -5.31 -15.70 15.21
CA MET A 1 -5.31 -14.22 15.21
C MET A 1 -4.27 -13.71 14.24
N LEU A 2 -4.62 -12.69 13.46
CA LEU A 2 -3.71 -12.11 12.48
C LEU A 2 -2.60 -11.31 13.18
N ASN A 3 -1.34 -11.57 12.80
CA ASN A 3 -0.21 -10.83 13.32
C ASN A 3 0.01 -9.57 12.45
N VAL A 4 -0.59 -8.46 12.87
CA VAL A 4 -0.55 -7.21 12.09
C VAL A 4 0.88 -6.67 11.97
N LEU A 5 1.68 -6.75 13.03
CA LEU A 5 3.06 -6.26 12.98
C LEU A 5 3.91 -7.06 11.99
N GLY A 6 3.76 -8.39 12.01
CA GLY A 6 4.46 -9.23 11.04
C GLY A 6 4.00 -8.96 9.62
N PHE A 7 2.70 -8.72 9.44
CA PHE A 7 2.12 -8.40 8.16
C PHE A 7 2.65 -7.07 7.62
N GLU A 8 2.75 -6.05 8.47
CA GLU A 8 3.28 -4.75 8.08
C GLU A 8 4.71 -4.84 7.53
N LYS A 9 5.52 -5.70 8.11
CA LYS A 9 6.89 -5.92 7.65
C LYS A 9 6.94 -6.76 6.37
N GLN A 10 6.00 -7.67 6.22
CA GLN A 10 5.97 -8.59 5.09
C GLN A 10 5.68 -7.88 3.77
N VAL A 11 4.83 -6.88 3.78
CA VAL A 11 4.44 -6.17 2.56
C VAL A 11 5.62 -5.46 1.90
N PRO A 12 6.39 -4.59 2.59
CA PRO A 12 7.53 -3.95 1.96
C PRO A 12 8.64 -4.95 1.62
N TYR A 13 8.79 -6.02 2.42
CA TYR A 13 9.76 -7.07 2.11
C TYR A 13 9.43 -7.73 0.77
N ASN A 14 8.17 -8.09 0.56
CA ASN A 14 7.74 -8.73 -0.67
C ASN A 14 7.86 -7.80 -1.88
N ALA A 15 7.55 -6.52 -1.70
CA ALA A 15 7.69 -5.53 -2.75
C ALA A 15 9.16 -5.36 -3.16
N ALA A 16 10.06 -5.26 -2.18
CA ALA A 16 11.48 -5.13 -2.45
C ALA A 16 12.04 -6.37 -3.13
N LYS A 17 11.60 -7.55 -2.71
CA LYS A 17 12.00 -8.81 -3.33
C LYS A 17 11.56 -8.88 -4.78
N ALA A 18 10.30 -8.52 -5.05
CA ALA A 18 9.78 -8.51 -6.42
C ALA A 18 10.54 -7.53 -7.30
N PHE A 19 10.93 -6.38 -6.76
CA PHE A 19 11.71 -5.40 -7.49
C PHE A 19 13.11 -5.94 -7.80
N SER A 20 13.76 -6.55 -6.79
CA SER A 20 15.14 -7.01 -6.92
C SER A 20 15.31 -8.17 -7.89
N ILE A 21 14.33 -9.09 -7.99
CA ILE A 21 14.46 -10.27 -8.84
C ILE A 21 14.38 -9.96 -10.33
N GLN A 22 14.04 -8.74 -10.71
CA GLN A 22 14.01 -8.34 -12.12
C GLN A 22 15.41 -8.28 -12.72
N LEU A 23 16.43 -8.15 -11.89
CA LEU A 23 17.81 -7.99 -12.36
C LEU A 23 18.58 -9.29 -12.22
N GLY A 24 19.09 -9.78 -13.35
CA GLY A 24 20.07 -10.85 -13.35
C GLY A 24 21.48 -10.29 -13.15
N VAL A 25 22.44 -11.21 -13.04
CA VAL A 25 23.83 -10.81 -12.86
C VAL A 25 24.32 -10.05 -14.11
N GLY A 26 24.84 -8.84 -13.90
CA GLY A 26 25.39 -8.03 -14.98
C GLY A 26 24.39 -7.20 -15.76
N GLU A 27 23.11 -7.20 -15.35
CA GLU A 27 22.10 -6.40 -16.01
C GLU A 27 22.11 -4.95 -15.51
N ASP A 28 21.59 -4.05 -16.37
CA ASP A 28 21.57 -2.62 -16.11
C ASP A 28 20.39 -2.25 -15.19
N TYR A 29 20.65 -1.50 -14.13
CA TYR A 29 19.62 -1.04 -13.21
C TYR A 29 18.56 -0.16 -13.88
N THR A 30 18.90 0.49 -14.99
CA THR A 30 17.93 1.32 -15.70
C THR A 30 16.82 0.49 -16.35
N LEU A 31 17.00 -0.82 -16.44
CA LEU A 31 16.00 -1.73 -17.01
C LEU A 31 14.97 -2.21 -15.98
N LEU A 32 15.11 -1.80 -14.72
CA LEU A 32 14.14 -2.19 -13.68
C LEU A 32 12.79 -1.51 -13.92
N ASN A 33 11.74 -2.32 -13.90
CA ASN A 33 10.38 -1.81 -14.00
C ASN A 33 9.83 -1.46 -12.63
N PRO A 34 9.00 -0.42 -12.53
CA PRO A 34 8.34 -0.10 -11.27
C PRO A 34 7.47 -1.25 -10.76
N ILE A 35 7.37 -1.36 -9.45
CA ILE A 35 6.53 -2.36 -8.79
C ILE A 35 5.42 -1.65 -8.03
N ILE A 36 4.19 -2.09 -8.25
CA ILE A 36 3.04 -1.65 -7.48
C ILE A 36 2.56 -2.86 -6.68
N ALA A 37 2.73 -2.81 -5.37
CA ALA A 37 2.31 -3.90 -4.50
C ALA A 37 0.93 -3.58 -3.96
N LEU A 38 -0.09 -4.29 -4.46
CA LEU A 38 -1.47 -4.12 -4.03
C LEU A 38 -1.78 -5.09 -2.91
N THR A 39 -2.25 -4.57 -1.78
CA THR A 39 -2.64 -5.36 -0.63
C THR A 39 -4.07 -5.04 -0.25
N ILE A 40 -4.92 -6.05 -0.20
CA ILE A 40 -6.33 -5.92 0.20
C ILE A 40 -6.47 -6.57 1.58
N THR A 41 -6.98 -5.80 2.55
CA THR A 41 -7.13 -6.30 3.92
C THR A 41 -8.61 -6.38 4.30
N ASP A 42 -8.92 -7.36 5.16
CA ASP A 42 -10.25 -7.49 5.77
C ASP A 42 -10.25 -6.93 7.20
N PHE A 43 -9.24 -6.12 7.51
CA PHE A 43 -9.09 -5.45 8.79
C PHE A 43 -8.55 -4.04 8.54
N GLU A 44 -8.71 -3.15 9.52
CA GLU A 44 -8.15 -1.81 9.42
C GLU A 44 -6.67 -1.85 9.72
N MET A 45 -5.84 -1.56 8.72
CA MET A 45 -4.39 -1.50 8.87
C MET A 45 -3.94 -0.13 9.37
N PHE A 46 -4.65 0.92 8.97
CA PHE A 46 -4.34 2.30 9.33
C PHE A 46 -5.57 2.94 9.98
N PRO A 47 -5.84 2.64 11.27
CA PRO A 47 -7.09 3.08 11.90
C PRO A 47 -7.21 4.59 12.12
N GLY A 48 -6.15 5.34 11.90
CA GLY A 48 -6.16 6.79 12.12
C GLY A 48 -6.85 7.61 11.05
N ASN A 49 -7.38 7.00 9.99
CA ASN A 49 -8.07 7.71 8.91
C ASN A 49 -9.17 6.84 8.32
N ASP A 50 -10.01 7.47 7.50
CA ASP A 50 -11.16 6.79 6.87
C ASP A 50 -10.93 6.46 5.40
N ARG A 51 -9.72 6.62 4.89
CA ARG A 51 -9.44 6.33 3.49
C ARG A 51 -9.45 4.83 3.23
N ILE A 52 -10.26 4.40 2.28
CA ILE A 52 -10.32 3.00 1.85
C ILE A 52 -9.03 2.62 1.13
N LEU A 53 -8.57 3.51 0.26
CA LEU A 53 -7.37 3.31 -0.55
C LEU A 53 -6.24 4.19 -0.03
N SER A 54 -5.10 3.58 0.28
CA SER A 54 -3.90 4.30 0.71
C SER A 54 -2.74 3.94 -0.22
N ARG A 55 -1.95 4.94 -0.58
CA ARG A 55 -0.82 4.76 -1.49
C ARG A 55 0.43 5.33 -0.85
N TYR A 56 1.48 4.54 -0.82
CA TYR A 56 2.75 4.91 -0.19
C TYR A 56 3.87 4.86 -1.20
N ARG A 57 4.67 5.91 -1.25
CA ARG A 57 5.85 6.04 -2.10
C ARG A 57 7.03 6.54 -1.29
N LEU A 58 8.21 6.50 -1.89
CA LEU A 58 9.40 7.03 -1.26
C LEU A 58 9.43 8.54 -1.41
N LYS A 59 9.49 9.25 -0.30
CA LYS A 59 9.47 10.71 -0.27
C LYS A 59 10.46 11.23 0.75
N GLU A 60 10.90 12.46 0.54
CA GLU A 60 11.69 13.17 1.55
C GLU A 60 10.84 13.29 2.82
N LYS A 61 11.46 13.01 3.95
CA LYS A 61 10.73 12.88 5.22
C LYS A 61 10.01 14.16 5.64
N ASP A 62 10.64 15.31 5.42
CA ASP A 62 10.12 16.56 5.96
C ASP A 62 9.32 17.36 4.92
N ASP A 63 9.85 17.49 3.70
CA ASP A 63 9.19 18.29 2.66
C ASP A 63 8.36 17.48 1.68
N LEU A 64 8.39 16.14 1.78
CA LEU A 64 7.60 15.22 0.98
C LEU A 64 7.90 15.25 -0.51
N THR A 65 9.11 15.69 -0.88
CA THR A 65 9.55 15.64 -2.27
C THR A 65 9.65 14.18 -2.74
N ASP A 66 9.13 13.89 -3.91
CA ASP A 66 9.19 12.54 -4.47
C ASP A 66 10.63 12.13 -4.78
N TYR A 67 11.00 10.92 -4.37
CA TYR A 67 12.30 10.38 -4.72
C TYR A 67 12.23 9.58 -6.01
N SER A 68 11.36 8.59 -6.06
CA SER A 68 11.30 7.63 -7.15
C SER A 68 9.93 6.97 -7.17
N ASP A 69 9.49 6.60 -8.37
CA ASP A 69 8.23 5.88 -8.57
C ASP A 69 8.44 4.36 -8.67
N ASP A 70 9.65 3.88 -8.35
CA ASP A 70 10.00 2.48 -8.57
C ASP A 70 9.24 1.50 -7.69
N ILE A 71 8.88 1.91 -6.48
CA ILE A 71 8.10 1.06 -5.58
C ILE A 71 6.94 1.87 -5.03
N GLU A 72 5.73 1.34 -5.20
CA GLU A 72 4.53 1.91 -4.61
C GLU A 72 3.78 0.82 -3.86
N LEU A 73 3.37 1.12 -2.63
CA LEU A 73 2.54 0.22 -1.84
C LEU A 73 1.12 0.76 -1.85
N VAL A 74 0.16 -0.07 -2.27
CA VAL A 74 -1.25 0.31 -2.32
C VAL A 74 -2.04 -0.61 -1.40
N PHE A 75 -2.78 -0.03 -0.48
CA PHE A 75 -3.60 -0.78 0.46
C PHE A 75 -5.06 -0.47 0.25
N VAL A 76 -5.89 -1.51 0.19
CA VAL A 76 -7.35 -1.39 0.16
C VAL A 76 -7.89 -2.03 1.43
N GLU A 77 -8.49 -1.21 2.28
CA GLU A 77 -9.01 -1.67 3.58
C GLU A 77 -10.52 -1.84 3.50
N LEU A 78 -10.98 -3.08 3.31
CA LEU A 78 -12.39 -3.39 3.10
C LEU A 78 -13.30 -2.92 4.24
N PRO A 79 -12.92 -3.01 5.53
CA PRO A 79 -13.80 -2.52 6.59
C PRO A 79 -14.14 -1.04 6.46
N LYS A 80 -13.25 -0.23 5.92
CA LYS A 80 -13.51 1.20 5.71
C LYS A 80 -14.52 1.43 4.59
N PHE A 81 -14.51 0.57 3.59
CA PHE A 81 -15.51 0.61 2.52
C PHE A 81 -16.90 0.31 3.08
N LYS A 82 -17.01 -0.66 3.97
CA LYS A 82 -18.27 -1.00 4.62
C LYS A 82 -18.81 0.17 5.45
N LYS A 83 -17.93 0.85 6.18
CA LYS A 83 -18.32 2.04 6.96
C LYS A 83 -18.90 3.11 6.05
N THR A 84 -18.28 3.35 4.90
CA THR A 84 -18.75 4.33 3.93
C THR A 84 -20.13 3.98 3.39
N LEU A 85 -20.38 2.69 3.09
CA LEU A 85 -21.69 2.23 2.65
C LEU A 85 -22.75 2.45 3.72
N ASP A 86 -22.44 2.15 4.98
CA ASP A 86 -23.36 2.37 6.09
C ASP A 86 -23.72 3.85 6.23
N ASP A 87 -22.75 4.73 6.08
CA ASP A 87 -22.99 6.17 6.12
C ASP A 87 -23.90 6.63 4.98
N LEU A 88 -23.69 6.09 3.77
CA LEU A 88 -24.52 6.40 2.61
C LEU A 88 -25.95 5.91 2.80
N GLU A 89 -26.14 4.73 3.36
CA GLU A 89 -27.47 4.19 3.65
C GLU A 89 -28.20 5.08 4.64
N THR A 90 -27.51 5.56 5.66
CA THR A 90 -28.10 6.47 6.63
C THR A 90 -28.58 7.77 5.96
N LEU A 91 -27.82 8.29 5.01
CA LEU A 91 -28.23 9.49 4.27
C LEU A 91 -29.43 9.25 3.37
N VAL A 92 -29.49 8.09 2.74
CA VAL A 92 -30.57 7.75 1.84
C VAL A 92 -31.87 7.53 2.60
N ASP A 93 -31.79 6.94 3.79
CA ASP A 93 -32.97 6.61 4.60
C ASP A 93 -33.63 7.85 5.22
N LYS A 94 -33.04 8.99 5.11
CA LYS A 94 -33.62 10.24 5.56
C LYS A 94 -34.42 10.89 4.44
#